data_9c9d7b330124d98dc95a91d04be6a3ed
#
_entry.id   9c9d7b330124d98dc95a91d04be6a3ed
#
_cell.length_a   1.000
_cell.length_b   1.000
_cell.length_c   1.000
_cell.angle_alpha   90.00
_cell.angle_beta   90.00
_cell.angle_gamma   90.00
#
_symmetry.space_group_name_H-M   'P 1'
#
loop_
_entity.id
_entity.type
_entity.pdbx_description
1 polymer ?
#
loop_
_entity_poly.entity_id
_entity_poly.type
_entity_poly.pdbx_seq_one_letter_code
_entity_poly.pdbx_strand_id
1 'polypeptide(L)'
;MMEMMRNWIVGLLLLLAGGLPAASVAQTAKPAQARIAVAANFADAARKLAADYTKQSGQKIEISSASTGKLYAQIVNGAPFDALLSADADTPRRLADEGLADAATLHDYAIGRLVLWSRDPARVTDGEALLRKGAIDRLAIANPDLAPYGAAAREALDYVRRWEELQPRLVMGENVGQATQFVVSGAAPLGLLPRSLVLEARKTTPGSGWEVPAAWHAPIVQSSVLLKRGAANPAARGFLKYLQSPAAQKRIRAFGYD
;
A
#
# COMPACT_ATOMS: atom_id res chain seq x y z
N MET A 1 55.61 44.24 71.33
CA MET A 1 54.90 44.33 72.62
C MET A 1 53.66 43.46 72.45
N MET A 2 53.79 42.35 73.16
CA MET A 2 52.74 41.62 73.84
C MET A 2 51.65 41.03 72.92
N GLU A 3 51.67 39.83 72.77
CA GLU A 3 51.11 38.68 73.61
C GLU A 3 49.73 38.37 73.10
N MET A 4 49.30 37.25 72.95
CA MET A 4 49.39 35.88 73.47
C MET A 4 48.21 35.08 72.85
N MET A 5 48.53 33.98 72.32
CA MET A 5 47.96 32.69 72.61
C MET A 5 46.45 32.61 72.96
N ARG A 6 45.69 31.75 72.19
CA ARG A 6 45.09 30.52 72.78
C ARG A 6 44.23 29.72 71.83
N ASN A 7 44.72 28.59 71.49
CA ASN A 7 44.12 27.26 71.59
C ASN A 7 42.69 26.89 71.07
N TRP A 8 42.71 25.97 70.12
CA TRP A 8 42.02 24.68 70.07
C TRP A 8 40.49 24.66 70.08
N ILE A 9 39.89 24.06 69.00
CA ILE A 9 39.17 22.76 69.05
C ILE A 9 39.01 22.29 67.63
N VAL A 10 39.51 21.04 67.36
CA VAL A 10 39.29 20.25 66.15
C VAL A 10 37.88 19.71 66.20
N GLY A 11 37.08 20.08 65.20
CA GLY A 11 35.79 19.47 64.95
C GLY A 11 35.80 18.75 63.59
N LEU A 12 36.07 17.45 63.63
CA LEU A 12 36.03 16.53 62.47
C LEU A 12 34.57 16.26 62.15
N LEU A 13 33.97 16.96 61.14
CA LEU A 13 32.65 16.63 60.63
C LEU A 13 32.83 15.69 59.42
N LEU A 14 32.63 14.39 59.66
CA LEU A 14 32.48 13.34 58.65
C LEU A 14 31.12 13.58 57.94
N LEU A 15 31.16 14.19 56.74
CA LEU A 15 30.06 14.23 55.81
C LEU A 15 29.94 12.85 55.12
N LEU A 16 29.03 12.01 55.63
CA LEU A 16 28.51 10.82 54.94
C LEU A 16 27.71 11.27 53.72
N ALA A 17 28.36 11.33 52.55
CA ALA A 17 27.68 11.49 51.30
C ALA A 17 26.98 10.19 50.94
N GLY A 18 25.74 10.05 51.43
CA GLY A 18 24.83 9.00 50.98
C GLY A 18 24.51 9.19 49.49
N GLY A 19 25.18 8.44 48.62
CA GLY A 19 24.85 8.37 47.20
C GLY A 19 23.50 7.70 47.03
N LEU A 20 22.45 8.47 46.77
CA LEU A 20 21.19 7.95 46.27
C LEU A 20 21.44 7.35 44.88
N PRO A 21 21.07 6.10 44.60
CA PRO A 21 21.13 5.60 43.24
C PRO A 21 20.17 6.44 42.40
N ALA A 22 20.70 7.16 41.40
CA ALA A 22 19.90 7.81 40.39
C ALA A 22 19.13 6.70 39.66
N ALA A 23 17.86 6.57 39.96
CA ALA A 23 16.94 5.73 39.20
C ALA A 23 16.93 6.29 37.78
N SER A 24 17.64 5.64 36.87
CA SER A 24 17.58 5.92 35.44
C SER A 24 16.14 5.69 34.99
N VAL A 25 15.38 6.76 34.84
CA VAL A 25 14.04 6.69 34.22
C VAL A 25 14.30 6.28 32.78
N ALA A 26 14.10 5.00 32.51
CA ALA A 26 14.11 4.48 31.15
C ALA A 26 13.07 5.29 30.35
N GLN A 27 13.55 6.22 29.53
CA GLN A 27 12.73 7.00 28.64
C GLN A 27 12.12 6.01 27.66
N THR A 28 10.83 5.70 27.82
CA THR A 28 10.10 4.82 26.89
C THR A 28 10.17 5.45 25.52
N ALA A 29 11.06 4.92 24.67
CA ALA A 29 11.21 5.41 23.31
C ALA A 29 9.83 5.34 22.64
N LYS A 30 9.40 6.45 22.02
CA LYS A 30 8.15 6.52 21.26
C LYS A 30 8.15 5.36 20.26
N PRO A 31 7.06 4.56 20.17
CA PRO A 31 7.00 3.43 19.25
C PRO A 31 7.40 3.87 17.84
N ALA A 32 8.26 3.10 17.19
CA ALA A 32 8.67 3.41 15.84
C ALA A 32 7.44 3.45 14.91
N GLN A 33 7.40 4.45 14.04
CA GLN A 33 6.31 4.68 13.11
C GLN A 33 6.87 4.71 11.69
N ALA A 34 6.19 4.05 10.74
CA ALA A 34 6.53 4.09 9.33
C ALA A 34 5.37 4.58 8.48
N ARG A 35 5.67 5.34 7.44
CA ARG A 35 4.72 5.79 6.44
C ARG A 35 4.93 5.02 5.13
N ILE A 36 3.93 4.23 4.74
CA ILE A 36 3.99 3.34 3.59
C ILE A 36 3.11 3.90 2.47
N ALA A 37 3.71 4.11 1.29
CA ALA A 37 3.00 4.41 0.06
C ALA A 37 2.39 3.11 -0.50
N VAL A 38 1.10 3.10 -0.82
CA VAL A 38 0.37 1.88 -1.20
C VAL A 38 -0.50 2.14 -2.43
N ALA A 39 -0.36 1.33 -3.46
CA ALA A 39 -1.25 1.36 -4.61
C ALA A 39 -2.71 1.12 -4.20
N ALA A 40 -3.62 1.87 -4.80
CA ALA A 40 -5.01 1.98 -4.35
C ALA A 40 -5.77 0.64 -4.30
N ASN A 41 -5.42 -0.31 -5.18
CA ASN A 41 -6.00 -1.66 -5.18
C ASN A 41 -5.70 -2.45 -3.89
N PHE A 42 -4.57 -2.15 -3.23
CA PHE A 42 -4.12 -2.88 -2.04
C PHE A 42 -4.38 -2.12 -0.72
N ALA A 43 -4.97 -0.93 -0.78
CA ALA A 43 -5.11 -0.03 0.37
C ALA A 43 -5.85 -0.67 1.56
N ASP A 44 -6.97 -1.36 1.31
CA ASP A 44 -7.77 -1.97 2.38
C ASP A 44 -7.08 -3.19 3.00
N ALA A 45 -6.46 -4.03 2.16
CA ALA A 45 -5.61 -5.12 2.61
C ALA A 45 -4.44 -4.60 3.46
N ALA A 46 -3.75 -3.54 2.98
CA ALA A 46 -2.63 -2.93 3.69
C ALA A 46 -3.04 -2.36 5.06
N ARG A 47 -4.19 -1.69 5.17
CA ARG A 47 -4.71 -1.19 6.46
C ARG A 47 -4.96 -2.32 7.46
N LYS A 48 -5.54 -3.44 7.01
CA LYS A 48 -5.76 -4.61 7.86
C LYS A 48 -4.44 -5.27 8.29
N LEU A 49 -3.50 -5.43 7.36
CA LEU A 49 -2.18 -5.98 7.64
C LEU A 49 -1.37 -5.06 8.56
N ALA A 50 -1.46 -3.75 8.38
CA ALA A 50 -0.85 -2.75 9.25
C ALA A 50 -1.40 -2.81 10.68
N ALA A 51 -2.71 -2.98 10.84
CA ALA A 51 -3.34 -3.14 12.15
C ALA A 51 -2.88 -4.43 12.84
N ASP A 52 -2.83 -5.56 12.12
CA ASP A 52 -2.35 -6.84 12.64
C ASP A 52 -0.87 -6.74 13.04
N TYR A 53 -0.02 -6.15 12.19
CA TYR A 53 1.39 -5.92 12.48
C TYR A 53 1.58 -5.01 13.71
N THR A 54 0.83 -3.91 13.79
CA THR A 54 0.90 -2.99 14.93
C THR A 54 0.52 -3.70 16.24
N LYS A 55 -0.51 -4.57 16.21
CA LYS A 55 -0.91 -5.36 17.37
C LYS A 55 0.18 -6.33 17.85
N GLN A 56 0.96 -6.90 16.90
CA GLN A 56 2.02 -7.87 17.21
C GLN A 56 3.31 -7.20 17.67
N SER A 57 3.69 -6.09 17.04
CA SER A 57 5.02 -5.47 17.19
C SER A 57 5.04 -4.22 18.05
N GLY A 58 3.89 -3.60 18.32
CA GLY A 58 3.79 -2.28 18.91
C GLY A 58 4.20 -1.13 17.98
N GLN A 59 4.66 -1.43 16.75
CA GLN A 59 5.15 -0.44 15.79
C GLN A 59 4.00 0.04 14.89
N LYS A 60 3.87 1.36 14.74
CA LYS A 60 2.76 1.96 13.99
C LYS A 60 3.07 2.04 12.50
N ILE A 61 2.09 1.66 11.66
CA ILE A 61 2.16 1.81 10.20
C ILE A 61 1.07 2.78 9.74
N GLU A 62 1.47 3.83 9.04
CA GLU A 62 0.57 4.76 8.36
C GLU A 62 0.53 4.45 6.87
N ILE A 63 -0.68 4.35 6.33
CA ILE A 63 -0.91 4.03 4.91
C ILE A 63 -1.34 5.31 4.16
N SER A 64 -0.58 5.66 3.13
CA SER A 64 -0.95 6.67 2.15
C SER A 64 -1.22 5.99 0.82
N SER A 65 -2.36 6.28 0.18
CA SER A 65 -2.78 5.53 -1.01
C SER A 65 -3.07 6.45 -2.20
N ALA A 66 -2.56 6.03 -3.37
CA ALA A 66 -2.83 6.65 -4.67
C ALA A 66 -2.60 5.62 -5.79
N SER A 67 -2.69 6.02 -7.09
CA SER A 67 -2.18 5.18 -8.18
C SER A 67 -0.66 5.01 -8.09
N THR A 68 -0.13 3.89 -8.62
CA THR A 68 1.32 3.60 -8.62
C THR A 68 2.12 4.75 -9.23
N GLY A 69 1.71 5.30 -10.38
CA GLY A 69 2.41 6.41 -11.04
C GLY A 69 2.41 7.70 -10.21
N LYS A 70 1.30 8.01 -9.51
CA LYS A 70 1.28 9.16 -8.58
C LYS A 70 2.20 8.95 -7.38
N LEU A 71 2.24 7.75 -6.82
CA LEU A 71 3.15 7.43 -5.72
C LEU A 71 4.61 7.52 -6.16
N TYR A 72 4.94 7.01 -7.35
CA TYR A 72 6.26 7.16 -7.94
C TYR A 72 6.64 8.66 -8.06
N ALA A 73 5.78 9.47 -8.65
CA ALA A 73 6.03 10.90 -8.79
C ALA A 73 6.22 11.60 -7.43
N GLN A 74 5.44 11.25 -6.42
CA GLN A 74 5.59 11.76 -5.06
C GLN A 74 6.94 11.37 -4.45
N ILE A 75 7.37 10.12 -4.60
CA ILE A 75 8.64 9.62 -4.07
C ILE A 75 9.82 10.34 -4.73
N VAL A 76 9.83 10.46 -6.05
CA VAL A 76 10.88 11.20 -6.81
C VAL A 76 10.95 12.65 -6.38
N ASN A 77 9.80 13.28 -6.05
CA ASN A 77 9.73 14.63 -5.53
C ASN A 77 9.94 14.74 -4.00
N GLY A 78 10.48 13.70 -3.37
CA GLY A 78 10.90 13.74 -1.97
C GLY A 78 9.78 13.55 -0.93
N ALA A 79 8.63 13.00 -1.31
CA ALA A 79 7.58 12.68 -0.33
C ALA A 79 8.11 11.73 0.76
N PRO A 80 7.75 11.97 2.03
CA PRO A 80 8.37 11.30 3.17
C PRO A 80 7.82 9.89 3.41
N PHE A 81 7.93 9.02 2.42
CA PHE A 81 7.58 7.60 2.53
C PHE A 81 8.80 6.74 2.91
N ASP A 82 8.58 5.71 3.69
CA ASP A 82 9.60 4.76 4.13
C ASP A 82 9.65 3.52 3.23
N ALA A 83 8.53 3.13 2.62
CA ALA A 83 8.44 2.02 1.67
C ALA A 83 7.31 2.23 0.67
N LEU A 84 7.37 1.50 -0.45
CA LEU A 84 6.33 1.43 -1.47
C LEU A 84 5.79 0.01 -1.59
N LEU A 85 4.45 -0.12 -1.66
CA LEU A 85 3.71 -1.30 -2.11
C LEU A 85 3.05 -0.94 -3.44
N SER A 86 3.63 -1.38 -4.53
CA SER A 86 3.23 -1.10 -5.90
C SER A 86 2.24 -2.13 -6.44
N ALA A 87 1.47 -1.76 -7.47
CA ALA A 87 0.64 -2.66 -8.25
C ALA A 87 1.34 -3.19 -9.53
N ASP A 88 2.62 -2.91 -9.68
CA ASP A 88 3.51 -3.48 -10.70
C ASP A 88 4.88 -3.80 -10.09
N ALA A 89 5.70 -4.53 -10.84
CA ALA A 89 7.07 -4.83 -10.46
C ALA A 89 8.09 -3.81 -11.01
N ASP A 90 7.72 -3.04 -12.02
CA ASP A 90 8.65 -2.15 -12.72
C ASP A 90 8.93 -0.87 -11.94
N THR A 91 7.90 -0.28 -11.32
CA THR A 91 8.05 0.93 -10.51
C THR A 91 9.01 0.76 -9.33
N PRO A 92 8.94 -0.32 -8.50
CA PRO A 92 9.92 -0.57 -7.45
C PRO A 92 11.34 -0.77 -7.98
N ARG A 93 11.52 -1.48 -9.10
CA ARG A 93 12.83 -1.65 -9.76
C ARG A 93 13.39 -0.32 -10.22
N ARG A 94 12.58 0.47 -10.92
CA ARG A 94 12.97 1.80 -11.39
C ARG A 94 13.43 2.71 -10.24
N LEU A 95 12.71 2.72 -9.10
CA LEU A 95 13.15 3.47 -7.92
C LEU A 95 14.48 2.97 -7.35
N ALA A 96 14.76 1.67 -7.43
CA ALA A 96 16.04 1.11 -7.02
C ALA A 96 17.17 1.52 -7.99
N ASP A 97 16.94 1.47 -9.30
CA ASP A 97 17.89 1.88 -10.36
C ASP A 97 18.21 3.38 -10.25
N GLU A 98 17.23 4.20 -9.90
CA GLU A 98 17.39 5.64 -9.63
C GLU A 98 18.04 5.95 -8.26
N GLY A 99 18.42 4.92 -7.48
CA GLY A 99 19.04 5.08 -6.17
C GLY A 99 18.11 5.56 -5.05
N LEU A 100 16.79 5.56 -5.26
CA LEU A 100 15.77 6.00 -4.30
C LEU A 100 15.27 4.87 -3.40
N ALA A 101 15.54 3.61 -3.76
CA ALA A 101 15.14 2.43 -3.00
C ALA A 101 16.31 1.47 -2.81
N ASP A 102 16.14 0.49 -1.93
CA ASP A 102 17.11 -0.58 -1.67
C ASP A 102 16.73 -1.82 -2.49
N ALA A 103 17.47 -2.07 -3.58
CA ALA A 103 17.23 -3.18 -4.50
C ALA A 103 17.19 -4.56 -3.79
N ALA A 104 17.94 -4.73 -2.70
CA ALA A 104 17.96 -5.98 -1.93
C ALA A 104 16.64 -6.27 -1.20
N THR A 105 15.73 -5.29 -1.13
CA THR A 105 14.43 -5.40 -0.49
C THR A 105 13.26 -5.58 -1.47
N LEU A 106 13.54 -5.63 -2.77
CA LEU A 106 12.54 -5.92 -3.80
C LEU A 106 11.88 -7.28 -3.52
N HIS A 107 10.54 -7.30 -3.47
CA HIS A 107 9.81 -8.53 -3.21
C HIS A 107 8.42 -8.48 -3.83
N ASP A 108 8.13 -9.48 -4.66
CA ASP A 108 6.79 -9.68 -5.23
C ASP A 108 5.93 -10.41 -4.20
N TYR A 109 4.87 -9.74 -3.71
CA TYR A 109 4.09 -10.24 -2.59
C TYR A 109 2.72 -10.80 -2.98
N ALA A 110 2.24 -10.55 -4.21
CA ALA A 110 0.96 -11.05 -4.72
C ALA A 110 0.83 -10.88 -6.24
N ILE A 111 -0.16 -11.54 -6.83
CA ILE A 111 -0.61 -11.29 -8.20
C ILE A 111 -2.06 -10.82 -8.17
N GLY A 112 -2.33 -9.69 -8.82
CA GLY A 112 -3.66 -9.13 -8.95
C GLY A 112 -4.46 -9.76 -10.07
N ARG A 113 -5.80 -9.69 -9.97
CA ARG A 113 -6.73 -10.16 -10.99
C ARG A 113 -7.65 -9.04 -11.46
N LEU A 114 -7.90 -8.98 -12.76
CA LEU A 114 -8.80 -8.03 -13.40
C LEU A 114 -10.18 -8.66 -13.56
N VAL A 115 -11.24 -7.91 -13.23
CA VAL A 115 -12.64 -8.36 -13.29
C VAL A 115 -13.46 -7.33 -14.05
N LEU A 116 -14.23 -7.77 -15.04
CA LEU A 116 -15.35 -7.01 -15.56
C LEU A 116 -16.51 -7.12 -14.56
N TRP A 117 -16.94 -5.99 -14.00
CA TRP A 117 -17.97 -5.96 -12.97
C TRP A 117 -19.03 -4.91 -13.22
N SER A 118 -20.27 -5.24 -12.81
CA SER A 118 -21.42 -4.36 -12.76
C SER A 118 -22.11 -4.48 -11.41
N ARG A 119 -22.69 -3.38 -10.92
CA ARG A 119 -23.60 -3.42 -9.76
C ARG A 119 -24.96 -4.08 -10.07
N ASP A 120 -25.28 -4.23 -11.35
CA ASP A 120 -26.48 -4.97 -11.79
C ASP A 120 -26.19 -6.48 -11.80
N PRO A 121 -26.92 -7.30 -11.01
CA PRO A 121 -26.70 -8.76 -10.95
C PRO A 121 -26.95 -9.49 -12.29
N ALA A 122 -27.72 -8.89 -13.21
CA ALA A 122 -28.06 -9.49 -14.49
C ALA A 122 -27.17 -9.02 -15.66
N ARG A 123 -26.29 -8.03 -15.45
CA ARG A 123 -25.57 -7.37 -16.55
C ARG A 123 -24.41 -8.20 -17.12
N VAL A 124 -23.64 -8.90 -16.28
CA VAL A 124 -22.48 -9.70 -16.70
C VAL A 124 -22.82 -11.16 -16.57
N THR A 125 -23.56 -11.71 -17.53
CA THR A 125 -23.89 -13.13 -17.63
C THR A 125 -22.89 -13.91 -18.44
N ASP A 126 -22.34 -13.29 -19.50
CA ASP A 126 -21.22 -13.76 -20.31
C ASP A 126 -20.27 -12.58 -20.54
N GLY A 127 -19.23 -12.50 -19.70
CA GLY A 127 -18.30 -11.37 -19.72
C GLY A 127 -17.45 -11.34 -20.97
N GLU A 128 -17.08 -12.51 -21.53
CA GLU A 128 -16.32 -12.56 -22.77
C GLU A 128 -17.13 -12.06 -23.96
N ALA A 129 -18.34 -12.56 -24.14
CA ALA A 129 -19.21 -12.08 -25.21
C ALA A 129 -19.51 -10.59 -25.07
N LEU A 130 -19.70 -10.11 -23.83
CA LEU A 130 -19.95 -8.70 -23.55
C LEU A 130 -18.75 -7.83 -23.95
N LEU A 131 -17.52 -8.20 -23.59
CA LEU A 131 -16.31 -7.45 -23.97
C LEU A 131 -16.02 -7.55 -25.46
N ARG A 132 -16.24 -8.70 -26.11
CA ARG A 132 -15.95 -8.88 -27.54
C ARG A 132 -16.91 -8.15 -28.46
N LYS A 133 -18.21 -8.14 -28.14
CA LYS A 133 -19.27 -7.64 -29.06
C LYS A 133 -20.52 -7.06 -28.39
N GLY A 134 -20.54 -7.02 -27.07
CA GLY A 134 -21.72 -6.51 -26.35
C GLY A 134 -21.86 -4.98 -26.46
N ALA A 135 -23.07 -4.49 -26.25
CA ALA A 135 -23.32 -3.05 -26.15
C ALA A 135 -22.78 -2.52 -24.82
N ILE A 136 -21.79 -1.64 -24.89
CA ILE A 136 -21.18 -0.97 -23.75
C ILE A 136 -21.25 0.54 -23.99
N ASP A 137 -22.13 1.23 -23.27
CA ASP A 137 -22.32 2.67 -23.38
C ASP A 137 -21.26 3.44 -22.57
N ARG A 138 -20.92 2.93 -21.39
CA ARG A 138 -19.90 3.51 -20.51
C ARG A 138 -19.17 2.40 -19.77
N LEU A 139 -17.82 2.51 -19.70
CA LEU A 139 -16.94 1.55 -19.03
C LEU A 139 -15.96 2.28 -18.12
N ALA A 140 -16.01 2.01 -16.82
CA ALA A 140 -15.06 2.57 -15.87
C ALA A 140 -13.73 1.78 -15.91
N ILE A 141 -12.63 2.51 -16.02
CA ILE A 141 -11.27 1.99 -15.85
C ILE A 141 -10.43 2.98 -15.05
N ALA A 142 -9.35 2.54 -14.44
CA ALA A 142 -8.32 3.49 -13.99
C ALA A 142 -7.54 4.03 -15.21
N ASN A 143 -6.95 5.24 -15.06
CA ASN A 143 -6.11 5.79 -16.12
C ASN A 143 -4.91 4.85 -16.40
N PRO A 144 -4.76 4.34 -17.65
CA PRO A 144 -3.69 3.42 -18.02
C PRO A 144 -2.27 3.98 -17.80
N ASP A 145 -2.10 5.29 -17.94
CA ASP A 145 -0.80 5.95 -17.79
C ASP A 145 -0.36 6.09 -16.31
N LEU A 146 -1.31 5.91 -15.38
CA LEU A 146 -1.07 6.11 -13.95
C LEU A 146 -1.23 4.84 -13.11
N ALA A 147 -1.96 3.85 -13.61
CA ALA A 147 -2.36 2.69 -12.81
C ALA A 147 -2.17 1.38 -13.57
N PRO A 148 -1.43 0.40 -13.01
CA PRO A 148 -1.18 -0.90 -13.66
C PRO A 148 -2.45 -1.67 -14.04
N TYR A 149 -3.51 -1.59 -13.23
CA TYR A 149 -4.81 -2.16 -13.59
C TYR A 149 -5.51 -1.42 -14.74
N GLY A 150 -5.21 -0.13 -14.92
CA GLY A 150 -5.65 0.62 -16.09
C GLY A 150 -4.93 0.16 -17.35
N ALA A 151 -3.61 -0.06 -17.27
CA ALA A 151 -2.82 -0.64 -18.36
C ALA A 151 -3.33 -2.05 -18.71
N ALA A 152 -3.56 -2.91 -17.70
CA ALA A 152 -4.14 -4.24 -17.92
C ALA A 152 -5.55 -4.19 -18.54
N ALA A 153 -6.38 -3.20 -18.17
CA ALA A 153 -7.69 -3.00 -18.77
C ALA A 153 -7.56 -2.60 -20.25
N ARG A 154 -6.60 -1.73 -20.59
CA ARG A 154 -6.29 -1.38 -21.98
C ARG A 154 -5.84 -2.59 -22.75
N GLU A 155 -4.87 -3.34 -22.27
CA GLU A 155 -4.37 -4.57 -22.91
C GLU A 155 -5.49 -5.58 -23.16
N ALA A 156 -6.38 -5.80 -22.18
CA ALA A 156 -7.54 -6.68 -22.34
C ALA A 156 -8.49 -6.19 -23.44
N LEU A 157 -8.73 -4.87 -23.55
CA LEU A 157 -9.55 -4.29 -24.61
C LEU A 157 -8.86 -4.36 -25.98
N ASP A 158 -7.53 -4.17 -26.02
CA ASP A 158 -6.72 -4.35 -27.24
C ASP A 158 -6.75 -5.82 -27.70
N TYR A 159 -6.64 -6.78 -26.76
CA TYR A 159 -6.73 -8.20 -27.07
C TYR A 159 -8.03 -8.58 -27.78
N VAL A 160 -9.17 -8.00 -27.36
CA VAL A 160 -10.48 -8.22 -28.00
C VAL A 160 -10.73 -7.22 -29.14
N ARG A 161 -9.76 -6.36 -29.49
CA ARG A 161 -9.81 -5.35 -30.55
C ARG A 161 -10.95 -4.34 -30.38
N ARG A 162 -11.21 -3.93 -29.14
CA ARG A 162 -12.29 -2.99 -28.80
C ARG A 162 -11.79 -1.69 -28.16
N TRP A 163 -10.46 -1.50 -27.99
CA TRP A 163 -9.93 -0.30 -27.35
C TRP A 163 -10.39 0.98 -28.04
N GLU A 164 -10.13 1.09 -29.36
CA GLU A 164 -10.46 2.30 -30.14
C GLU A 164 -11.97 2.60 -30.15
N GLU A 165 -12.81 1.56 -30.25
CA GLU A 165 -14.28 1.71 -30.22
C GLU A 165 -14.78 2.20 -28.86
N LEU A 166 -14.20 1.68 -27.76
CA LEU A 166 -14.64 1.96 -26.41
C LEU A 166 -13.97 3.18 -25.79
N GLN A 167 -12.84 3.65 -26.34
CA GLN A 167 -12.12 4.81 -25.82
C GLN A 167 -13.00 6.03 -25.57
N PRO A 168 -13.92 6.45 -26.47
CA PRO A 168 -14.81 7.59 -26.23
C PRO A 168 -15.88 7.33 -25.15
N ARG A 169 -16.06 6.08 -24.73
CA ARG A 169 -17.04 5.64 -23.73
C ARG A 169 -16.40 5.34 -22.38
N LEU A 170 -15.08 5.53 -22.25
CA LEU A 170 -14.36 5.27 -21.01
C LEU A 170 -14.65 6.36 -19.97
N VAL A 171 -14.87 5.93 -18.75
CA VAL A 171 -14.93 6.78 -17.56
C VAL A 171 -13.65 6.51 -16.76
N MET A 172 -12.68 7.39 -16.92
CA MET A 172 -11.34 7.18 -16.34
C MET A 172 -11.25 7.74 -14.93
N GLY A 173 -10.93 6.86 -13.97
CA GLY A 173 -10.53 7.24 -12.62
C GLY A 173 -9.01 7.47 -12.53
N GLU A 174 -8.57 8.39 -11.70
CA GLU A 174 -7.14 8.61 -11.42
C GLU A 174 -6.44 7.36 -10.83
N ASN A 175 -7.24 6.51 -10.20
CA ASN A 175 -6.82 5.23 -9.64
C ASN A 175 -8.01 4.25 -9.64
N VAL A 176 -7.75 2.99 -9.31
CA VAL A 176 -8.76 1.93 -9.32
C VAL A 176 -9.84 2.11 -8.25
N GLY A 177 -9.55 2.79 -7.15
CA GLY A 177 -10.56 3.12 -6.14
C GLY A 177 -11.64 4.05 -6.71
N GLN A 178 -11.23 5.10 -7.43
CA GLN A 178 -12.16 6.00 -8.10
C GLN A 178 -12.93 5.30 -9.23
N ALA A 179 -12.25 4.48 -10.05
CA ALA A 179 -12.93 3.68 -11.08
C ALA A 179 -13.99 2.75 -10.48
N THR A 180 -13.70 2.11 -9.34
CA THR A 180 -14.65 1.26 -8.61
C THR A 180 -15.85 2.08 -8.13
N GLN A 181 -15.63 3.31 -7.61
CA GLN A 181 -16.70 4.18 -7.15
C GLN A 181 -17.63 4.61 -8.30
N PHE A 182 -17.13 4.79 -9.51
CA PHE A 182 -18.00 5.06 -10.67
C PHE A 182 -19.00 3.93 -10.94
N VAL A 183 -18.61 2.68 -10.71
CA VAL A 183 -19.54 1.56 -10.87
C VAL A 183 -20.46 1.42 -9.66
N VAL A 184 -19.95 1.54 -8.44
CA VAL A 184 -20.74 1.46 -7.20
C VAL A 184 -21.82 2.54 -7.16
N SER A 185 -21.50 3.76 -7.55
CA SER A 185 -22.46 4.89 -7.60
C SER A 185 -23.43 4.81 -8.79
N GLY A 186 -23.15 3.97 -9.81
CA GLY A 186 -23.94 3.90 -11.04
C GLY A 186 -23.56 4.95 -12.09
N ALA A 187 -22.49 5.72 -11.89
CA ALA A 187 -21.97 6.65 -12.89
C ALA A 187 -21.45 5.92 -14.15
N ALA A 188 -21.01 4.68 -14.01
CA ALA A 188 -20.75 3.76 -15.12
C ALA A 188 -21.44 2.42 -14.85
N PRO A 189 -22.13 1.80 -15.83
CA PRO A 189 -22.80 0.51 -15.66
C PRO A 189 -21.84 -0.67 -15.55
N LEU A 190 -20.61 -0.52 -16.04
CA LEU A 190 -19.57 -1.54 -16.11
C LEU A 190 -18.22 -0.96 -15.72
N GLY A 191 -17.33 -1.81 -15.21
CA GLY A 191 -15.92 -1.45 -14.98
C GLY A 191 -15.00 -2.64 -15.12
N LEU A 192 -13.77 -2.39 -15.60
CA LEU A 192 -12.64 -3.31 -15.51
C LEU A 192 -11.85 -2.94 -14.26
N LEU A 193 -11.99 -3.75 -13.21
CA LEU A 193 -11.63 -3.42 -11.84
C LEU A 193 -10.79 -4.52 -11.17
N PRO A 194 -9.99 -4.20 -10.13
CA PRO A 194 -9.31 -5.22 -9.34
C PRO A 194 -10.31 -6.16 -8.63
N ARG A 195 -10.04 -7.48 -8.67
CA ARG A 195 -10.83 -8.47 -7.92
C ARG A 195 -10.96 -8.10 -6.44
N SER A 196 -9.90 -7.58 -5.84
CA SER A 196 -9.89 -7.15 -4.43
C SER A 196 -10.94 -6.08 -4.13
N LEU A 197 -11.07 -5.07 -4.98
CA LEU A 197 -12.05 -4.00 -4.79
C LEU A 197 -13.48 -4.46 -5.13
N VAL A 198 -13.63 -5.34 -6.11
CA VAL A 198 -14.93 -5.96 -6.42
C VAL A 198 -15.44 -6.79 -5.24
N LEU A 199 -14.58 -7.61 -4.63
CA LEU A 199 -14.94 -8.39 -3.43
C LEU A 199 -15.34 -7.49 -2.25
N GLU A 200 -14.66 -6.37 -2.07
CA GLU A 200 -15.03 -5.40 -1.02
C GLU A 200 -16.36 -4.71 -1.35
N ALA A 201 -16.55 -4.23 -2.58
CA ALA A 201 -17.80 -3.59 -3.02
C ALA A 201 -19.01 -4.53 -2.87
N ARG A 202 -18.86 -5.81 -3.16
CA ARG A 202 -19.93 -6.83 -3.07
C ARG A 202 -20.41 -7.08 -1.65
N LYS A 203 -19.74 -6.62 -0.63
CA LYS A 203 -20.23 -6.69 0.76
C LYS A 203 -21.46 -5.82 0.99
N THR A 204 -21.61 -4.74 0.23
CA THR A 204 -22.69 -3.76 0.38
C THR A 204 -23.49 -3.52 -0.90
N THR A 205 -22.95 -3.88 -2.04
CA THR A 205 -23.51 -3.63 -3.36
C THR A 205 -23.61 -4.96 -4.12
N PRO A 206 -24.82 -5.47 -4.40
CA PRO A 206 -24.98 -6.65 -5.25
C PRO A 206 -24.40 -6.37 -6.65
N GLY A 207 -24.15 -7.45 -7.40
CA GLY A 207 -23.63 -7.27 -8.76
C GLY A 207 -23.22 -8.58 -9.40
N SER A 208 -22.92 -8.49 -10.68
CA SER A 208 -22.43 -9.58 -11.52
C SER A 208 -21.01 -9.26 -11.99
N GLY A 209 -20.20 -10.29 -12.22
CA GLY A 209 -18.83 -10.10 -12.66
C GLY A 209 -18.25 -11.34 -13.31
N TRP A 210 -17.24 -11.10 -14.10
CA TRP A 210 -16.49 -12.12 -14.81
C TRP A 210 -14.99 -11.79 -14.75
N GLU A 211 -14.18 -12.77 -14.37
CA GLU A 211 -12.73 -12.59 -14.30
C GLU A 211 -12.13 -12.58 -15.71
N VAL A 212 -11.38 -11.55 -16.05
CA VAL A 212 -10.69 -11.44 -17.33
C VAL A 212 -9.59 -12.51 -17.40
N PRO A 213 -9.50 -13.29 -18.47
CA PRO A 213 -8.45 -14.30 -18.60
C PRO A 213 -7.05 -13.69 -18.49
N ALA A 214 -6.18 -14.32 -17.73
CA ALA A 214 -4.80 -13.85 -17.52
C ALA A 214 -3.98 -13.72 -18.82
N ALA A 215 -4.38 -14.42 -19.87
CA ALA A 215 -3.73 -14.33 -21.20
C ALA A 215 -4.09 -13.05 -21.97
N TRP A 216 -5.03 -12.23 -21.49
CA TRP A 216 -5.46 -11.01 -22.18
C TRP A 216 -4.68 -9.75 -21.76
N HIS A 217 -3.86 -9.87 -20.76
CA HIS A 217 -3.01 -8.79 -20.27
C HIS A 217 -1.75 -9.33 -19.59
N ALA A 218 -0.74 -8.50 -19.43
CA ALA A 218 0.45 -8.86 -18.66
C ALA A 218 0.09 -9.15 -17.18
N PRO A 219 0.83 -10.02 -16.47
CA PRO A 219 0.61 -10.29 -15.06
C PRO A 219 0.68 -9.00 -14.22
N ILE A 220 -0.33 -8.79 -13.37
CA ILE A 220 -0.39 -7.62 -12.48
C ILE A 220 0.36 -7.95 -11.18
N VAL A 221 1.68 -8.00 -11.26
CA VAL A 221 2.55 -8.37 -10.13
C VAL A 221 2.57 -7.25 -9.11
N GLN A 222 2.22 -7.59 -7.87
CA GLN A 222 2.28 -6.62 -6.76
C GLN A 222 3.66 -6.73 -6.12
N SER A 223 4.43 -5.65 -6.15
CA SER A 223 5.80 -5.65 -5.65
C SER A 223 6.05 -4.56 -4.60
N SER A 224 6.93 -4.83 -3.66
CA SER A 224 7.30 -3.94 -2.56
C SER A 224 8.78 -3.59 -2.60
N VAL A 225 9.13 -2.43 -2.06
CA VAL A 225 10.51 -2.01 -1.88
C VAL A 225 10.65 -1.06 -0.69
N LEU A 226 11.75 -1.16 0.04
CA LEU A 226 12.14 -0.19 1.07
C LEU A 226 12.79 1.03 0.40
N LEU A 227 12.29 2.21 0.68
CA LEU A 227 12.87 3.45 0.18
C LEU A 227 14.14 3.81 0.99
N LYS A 228 15.07 4.54 0.38
CA LYS A 228 16.32 4.98 1.08
C LYS A 228 16.02 5.73 2.37
N ARG A 229 14.96 6.56 2.39
CA ARG A 229 14.49 7.25 3.59
C ARG A 229 14.13 6.27 4.72
N GLY A 230 13.50 5.15 4.41
CA GLY A 230 13.09 4.12 5.37
C GLY A 230 14.22 3.17 5.80
N ALA A 231 15.43 3.32 5.26
CA ALA A 231 16.54 2.37 5.48
C ALA A 231 16.86 2.12 6.96
N ALA A 232 16.79 3.12 7.80
CA ALA A 232 17.01 3.01 9.25
C ALA A 232 15.70 2.84 10.06
N ASN A 233 14.52 2.76 9.39
CA ASN A 233 13.24 2.68 10.09
C ASN A 233 12.87 1.21 10.38
N PRO A 234 12.92 0.74 11.65
CA PRO A 234 12.65 -0.65 11.99
C PRO A 234 11.17 -1.04 11.73
N ALA A 235 10.22 -0.08 11.81
CA ALA A 235 8.82 -0.34 11.54
C ALA A 235 8.59 -0.63 10.05
N ALA A 236 9.24 0.10 9.14
CA ALA A 236 9.16 -0.16 7.71
C ALA A 236 9.75 -1.50 7.34
N ARG A 237 10.98 -1.79 7.79
CA ARG A 237 11.66 -3.08 7.56
C ARG A 237 10.85 -4.26 8.10
N GLY A 238 10.36 -4.12 9.34
CA GLY A 238 9.57 -5.15 10.00
C GLY A 238 8.24 -5.40 9.28
N PHE A 239 7.56 -4.35 8.81
CA PHE A 239 6.31 -4.49 8.07
C PHE A 239 6.52 -5.18 6.71
N LEU A 240 7.55 -4.81 5.94
CA LEU A 240 7.87 -5.50 4.69
C LEU A 240 8.19 -6.99 4.92
N LYS A 241 8.93 -7.32 6.00
CA LYS A 241 9.17 -8.72 6.39
C LYS A 241 7.89 -9.42 6.81
N TYR A 242 7.00 -8.74 7.54
CA TYR A 242 5.70 -9.28 7.96
C TYR A 242 4.83 -9.65 6.76
N LEU A 243 4.82 -8.86 5.67
CA LEU A 243 4.06 -9.18 4.46
C LEU A 243 4.42 -10.54 3.86
N GLN A 244 5.64 -11.04 4.08
CA GLN A 244 6.12 -12.34 3.61
C GLN A 244 5.71 -13.50 4.52
N SER A 245 5.15 -13.21 5.70
CA SER A 245 4.76 -14.25 6.66
C SER A 245 3.55 -15.06 6.15
N PRO A 246 3.44 -16.35 6.54
CA PRO A 246 2.28 -17.17 6.16
C PRO A 246 0.93 -16.56 6.59
N ALA A 247 0.89 -15.87 7.74
CA ALA A 247 -0.31 -15.20 8.22
C ALA A 247 -0.72 -14.02 7.34
N ALA A 248 0.23 -13.17 6.95
CA ALA A 248 -0.01 -12.07 6.02
C ALA A 248 -0.41 -12.57 4.64
N GLN A 249 0.30 -13.59 4.11
CA GLN A 249 0.00 -14.18 2.82
C GLN A 249 -1.40 -14.84 2.77
N LYS A 250 -1.81 -15.52 3.84
CA LYS A 250 -3.18 -16.04 3.96
C LYS A 250 -4.22 -14.90 3.89
N ARG A 251 -3.93 -13.77 4.54
CA ARG A 251 -4.81 -12.60 4.51
C ARG A 251 -4.84 -11.94 3.13
N ILE A 252 -3.69 -11.80 2.46
CA ILE A 252 -3.59 -11.26 1.10
C ILE A 252 -4.47 -12.06 0.14
N ARG A 253 -4.38 -13.40 0.20
CA ARG A 253 -5.26 -14.25 -0.61
C ARG A 253 -6.74 -14.07 -0.30
N ALA A 254 -7.11 -13.86 0.97
CA ALA A 254 -8.50 -13.60 1.37
C ALA A 254 -9.04 -12.27 0.82
N PHE A 255 -8.16 -11.32 0.46
CA PHE A 255 -8.53 -10.09 -0.26
C PHE A 255 -8.63 -10.27 -1.78
N GLY A 256 -8.46 -11.49 -2.31
CA GLY A 256 -8.65 -11.76 -3.73
C GLY A 256 -7.37 -11.64 -4.58
N TYR A 257 -6.21 -11.77 -3.97
CA TYR A 257 -4.92 -11.91 -4.67
C TYR A 257 -4.51 -13.38 -4.76
N ASP A 258 -3.66 -13.67 -5.73
CA ASP A 258 -3.01 -14.98 -5.85
C ASP A 258 -1.58 -14.91 -5.32
#